data_5812ffa4f191940c3c5f984a458bfbd9
#
_entry.id   5812ffa4f191940c3c5f984a458bfbd9
#
_cell.length_a   1.000
_cell.length_b   1.000
_cell.length_c   1.000
_cell.angle_alpha   90.00
_cell.angle_beta   90.00
_cell.angle_gamma   90.00
#
_symmetry.space_group_name_H-M   'P 1'
#
loop_
_entity.id
_entity.type
_entity.pdbx_description
1 polymer ?
#
loop_
_entity_poly.entity_id
_entity_poly.type
_entity_poly.pdbx_seq_one_letter_code
_entity_poly.pdbx_strand_id
1 'polypeptide(L)'
;MFNSANPKNKIKTLHSLTIVFWNANGVRNLSADIRNFLEEHSPDIFLIQENKLRLEINFSLPNYDVYRTDRPQRNNAPTQGGGTGILIKKSLPHHHIPTPELHFVEATSISLNLTNKEPFTVTSIYIPSNTDPTLYTLDLETLIQLGPNPIICGDFNAQHQNWGSPINTTRGKELVRFTQVLGMEILAPPSPTRFGSTQQPF
;
A
#
# COMPACT_ATOMS: atom_id res chain seq x y z
N MET A 1 -14.74 -53.21 -6.20
CA MET A 1 -14.51 -52.13 -7.17
C MET A 1 -14.73 -50.80 -6.42
N PHE A 2 -13.66 -50.18 -5.97
CA PHE A 2 -13.74 -48.86 -5.31
C PHE A 2 -13.36 -47.81 -6.32
N ASN A 3 -14.36 -46.99 -6.73
CA ASN A 3 -14.15 -45.82 -7.58
C ASN A 3 -13.67 -44.67 -6.68
N SER A 4 -12.40 -44.38 -6.71
CA SER A 4 -11.84 -43.15 -6.11
C SER A 4 -12.13 -41.99 -7.04
N ALA A 5 -13.10 -41.17 -6.70
CA ALA A 5 -13.33 -39.89 -7.34
C ALA A 5 -12.19 -38.93 -6.97
N ASN A 6 -11.34 -38.67 -7.92
CA ASN A 6 -10.27 -37.65 -7.82
C ASN A 6 -10.91 -36.25 -7.71
N PRO A 7 -10.72 -35.49 -6.64
CA PRO A 7 -11.24 -34.14 -6.58
C PRO A 7 -10.50 -33.29 -7.63
N LYS A 8 -11.21 -32.94 -8.71
CA LYS A 8 -10.74 -31.98 -9.69
C LYS A 8 -10.45 -30.65 -8.98
N ASN A 9 -9.18 -30.34 -8.78
CA ASN A 9 -8.73 -29.01 -8.41
C ASN A 9 -9.23 -28.03 -9.49
N LYS A 10 -10.31 -27.32 -9.19
CA LYS A 10 -10.73 -26.17 -10.01
C LYS A 10 -9.66 -25.12 -9.87
N ILE A 11 -8.80 -24.99 -10.87
CA ILE A 11 -7.90 -23.84 -11.01
C ILE A 11 -8.82 -22.61 -11.15
N LYS A 12 -8.93 -21.82 -10.08
CA LYS A 12 -9.60 -20.52 -10.13
C LYS A 12 -8.74 -19.62 -11.03
N THR A 13 -9.21 -19.38 -12.24
CA THR A 13 -8.60 -18.36 -13.09
C THR A 13 -8.91 -17.01 -12.46
N LEU A 14 -7.90 -16.35 -11.92
CA LEU A 14 -8.05 -15.01 -11.35
C LEU A 14 -8.20 -14.02 -12.52
N HIS A 15 -9.38 -13.46 -12.70
CA HIS A 15 -9.65 -12.51 -13.80
C HIS A 15 -9.29 -11.06 -13.41
N SER A 16 -9.28 -10.73 -12.13
CA SER A 16 -8.95 -9.41 -11.61
C SER A 16 -8.43 -9.52 -10.17
N LEU A 17 -7.64 -8.53 -9.75
CA LEU A 17 -7.21 -8.34 -8.36
C LEU A 17 -7.85 -7.06 -7.82
N THR A 18 -8.37 -7.14 -6.60
CA THR A 18 -8.87 -5.98 -5.87
C THR A 18 -7.79 -5.50 -4.90
N ILE A 19 -7.23 -4.32 -5.18
CA ILE A 19 -6.26 -3.64 -4.32
C ILE A 19 -6.95 -2.44 -3.68
N VAL A 20 -6.95 -2.38 -2.35
CA VAL A 20 -7.46 -1.25 -1.58
C VAL A 20 -6.31 -0.62 -0.82
N PHE A 21 -6.27 0.70 -0.72
CA PHE A 21 -5.30 1.40 0.11
C PHE A 21 -5.98 2.45 1.00
N TRP A 22 -5.42 2.65 2.20
CA TRP A 22 -6.00 3.52 3.20
C TRP A 22 -4.95 4.10 4.14
N ASN A 23 -4.91 5.44 4.25
CA ASN A 23 -4.18 6.09 5.33
C ASN A 23 -5.02 6.02 6.60
N ALA A 24 -4.62 5.15 7.52
CA ALA A 24 -5.39 4.83 8.72
C ALA A 24 -5.21 5.85 9.85
N ASN A 25 -4.18 6.67 9.78
CA ASN A 25 -3.80 7.57 10.88
C ASN A 25 -3.72 6.85 12.25
N GLY A 26 -3.35 5.57 12.23
CA GLY A 26 -3.22 4.67 13.38
C GLY A 26 -4.26 3.55 13.43
N VAL A 27 -3.79 2.30 13.42
CA VAL A 27 -4.66 1.10 13.36
C VAL A 27 -4.96 0.47 14.72
N ARG A 28 -4.30 0.91 15.80
CA ARG A 28 -4.40 0.25 17.12
C ARG A 28 -5.83 0.12 17.63
N ASN A 29 -6.64 1.16 17.45
CA ASN A 29 -8.03 1.20 17.90
C ASN A 29 -9.02 0.82 16.79
N LEU A 30 -8.53 0.56 15.58
CA LEU A 30 -9.34 0.30 14.38
C LEU A 30 -9.27 -1.17 13.93
N SER A 31 -8.71 -2.05 14.75
CA SER A 31 -8.55 -3.47 14.39
C SER A 31 -9.90 -4.17 14.14
N ALA A 32 -10.96 -3.77 14.85
CA ALA A 32 -12.30 -4.28 14.63
C ALA A 32 -12.88 -3.78 13.30
N ASP A 33 -12.71 -2.48 13.01
CA ASP A 33 -13.21 -1.86 11.77
C ASP A 33 -12.50 -2.44 10.54
N ILE A 34 -11.18 -2.63 10.63
CA ILE A 34 -10.40 -3.31 9.57
C ILE A 34 -10.92 -4.73 9.36
N ARG A 35 -11.17 -5.47 10.42
CA ARG A 35 -11.69 -6.84 10.31
C ARG A 35 -13.05 -6.86 9.65
N ASN A 36 -13.98 -6.02 10.08
CA ASN A 36 -15.32 -5.90 9.49
C ASN A 36 -15.23 -5.53 8.02
N PHE A 37 -14.38 -4.56 7.65
CA PHE A 37 -14.15 -4.18 6.27
C PHE A 37 -13.62 -5.35 5.41
N LEU A 38 -12.65 -6.09 5.93
CA LEU A 38 -12.08 -7.24 5.22
C LEU A 38 -13.08 -8.40 5.08
N GLU A 39 -13.96 -8.61 6.07
CA GLU A 39 -15.03 -9.62 6.00
C GLU A 39 -16.09 -9.22 4.96
N GLU A 40 -16.48 -7.96 4.93
CA GLU A 40 -17.52 -7.46 4.02
C GLU A 40 -17.03 -7.37 2.57
N HIS A 41 -15.85 -6.79 2.34
CA HIS A 41 -15.37 -6.48 0.98
C HIS A 41 -14.36 -7.48 0.44
N SER A 42 -13.71 -8.24 1.31
CA SER A 42 -12.75 -9.29 0.94
C SER A 42 -11.74 -8.89 -0.15
N PRO A 43 -11.03 -7.75 -0.01
CA PRO A 43 -10.03 -7.34 -0.99
C PRO A 43 -8.90 -8.36 -1.07
N ASP A 44 -8.26 -8.49 -2.23
CA ASP A 44 -7.14 -9.40 -2.40
C ASP A 44 -5.88 -8.88 -1.71
N ILE A 45 -5.68 -7.56 -1.79
CA ILE A 45 -4.57 -6.84 -1.15
C ILE A 45 -5.13 -5.57 -0.50
N PHE A 46 -4.78 -5.34 0.77
CA PHE A 46 -5.14 -4.15 1.51
C PHE A 46 -3.87 -3.47 2.03
N LEU A 47 -3.63 -2.25 1.56
CA LEU A 47 -2.44 -1.45 1.85
C LEU A 47 -2.78 -0.42 2.92
N ILE A 48 -1.95 -0.32 3.95
CA ILE A 48 -2.17 0.61 5.06
C ILE A 48 -1.00 1.59 5.11
N GLN A 49 -1.33 2.88 5.24
CA GLN A 49 -0.37 3.94 5.52
C GLN A 49 -0.65 4.52 6.91
N GLU A 50 0.37 5.05 7.55
CA GLU A 50 0.33 5.56 8.93
C GLU A 50 -0.25 4.53 9.91
N ASN A 51 0.26 3.30 9.89
CA ASN A 51 -0.22 2.24 10.79
C ASN A 51 0.01 2.59 12.26
N LYS A 52 1.03 3.40 12.59
CA LYS A 52 1.43 3.86 13.92
C LYS A 52 1.59 2.72 14.94
N LEU A 53 1.93 1.53 14.45
CA LEU A 53 2.20 0.38 15.29
C LEU A 53 3.64 0.44 15.83
N ARG A 54 3.84 -0.24 16.96
CA ARG A 54 5.16 -0.52 17.50
C ARG A 54 5.53 -1.97 17.20
N LEU A 55 6.83 -2.25 17.15
CA LEU A 55 7.35 -3.59 16.83
C LEU A 55 6.75 -4.69 17.73
N GLU A 56 6.49 -4.37 19.00
CA GLU A 56 5.96 -5.33 19.98
C GLU A 56 4.49 -5.69 19.77
N ILE A 57 3.76 -4.90 18.96
CA ILE A 57 2.33 -5.13 18.74
C ILE A 57 2.17 -6.19 17.68
N ASN A 58 1.64 -7.34 18.07
CA ASN A 58 1.23 -8.37 17.12
C ASN A 58 -0.09 -7.94 16.45
N PHE A 59 -0.01 -7.70 15.14
CA PHE A 59 -1.16 -7.39 14.32
C PHE A 59 -1.34 -8.50 13.28
N SER A 60 -2.34 -9.33 13.48
CA SER A 60 -2.66 -10.47 12.62
C SER A 60 -4.14 -10.53 12.31
N LEU A 61 -4.47 -11.01 11.12
CA LEU A 61 -5.84 -11.14 10.64
C LEU A 61 -6.05 -12.54 10.01
N PRO A 62 -7.21 -13.17 10.22
CA PRO A 62 -7.53 -14.42 9.58
C PRO A 62 -7.46 -14.30 8.05
N ASN A 63 -7.00 -15.36 7.38
CA ASN A 63 -6.91 -15.47 5.92
C ASN A 63 -5.97 -14.47 5.21
N TYR A 64 -5.29 -13.58 5.94
CA TYR A 64 -4.31 -12.64 5.38
C TYR A 64 -2.94 -12.89 5.99
N ASP A 65 -1.91 -12.76 5.16
CA ASP A 65 -0.54 -12.54 5.61
C ASP A 65 -0.33 -11.03 5.77
N VAL A 66 0.40 -10.64 6.81
CA VAL A 66 0.64 -9.24 7.16
C VAL A 66 2.12 -8.94 7.09
N TYR A 67 2.48 -8.03 6.21
CA TYR A 67 3.82 -7.45 6.11
C TYR A 67 3.77 -6.01 6.51
N ARG A 68 4.73 -5.54 7.30
CA ARG A 68 4.76 -4.14 7.72
C ARG A 68 6.17 -3.64 7.93
N THR A 69 6.33 -2.35 7.72
CA THR A 69 7.53 -1.58 8.03
C THR A 69 7.12 -0.49 9.01
N ASP A 70 7.50 -0.65 10.27
CA ASP A 70 7.18 0.32 11.31
C ASP A 70 8.26 1.41 11.32
N ARG A 71 7.85 2.66 11.54
CA ARG A 71 8.81 3.75 11.69
C ARG A 71 9.67 3.53 12.94
N PRO A 72 11.01 3.58 12.85
CA PRO A 72 11.88 3.47 14.01
C PRO A 72 11.56 4.57 15.05
N GLN A 73 11.55 4.19 16.32
CA GLN A 73 11.37 5.15 17.41
C GLN A 73 12.59 6.08 17.46
N ARG A 74 12.40 7.38 17.24
CA ARG A 74 13.44 8.37 17.46
C ARG A 74 13.39 8.83 18.93
N ASN A 75 14.50 8.64 19.66
CA ASN A 75 14.82 9.22 20.97
C ASN A 75 13.62 9.65 21.79
N ASN A 76 13.04 8.75 22.61
CA ASN A 76 12.01 9.02 23.60
C ASN A 76 10.76 9.81 23.14
N ALA A 77 10.49 9.92 21.86
CA ALA A 77 9.27 10.55 21.38
C ALA A 77 8.05 9.73 21.81
N PRO A 78 7.06 10.32 22.49
CA PRO A 78 5.92 9.59 23.04
C PRO A 78 4.96 9.02 21.98
N THR A 79 5.03 9.50 20.76
CA THR A 79 4.16 9.07 19.66
C THR A 79 4.97 8.63 18.45
N GLN A 80 4.80 7.38 18.09
CA GLN A 80 5.28 6.84 16.85
C GLN A 80 4.28 7.20 15.74
N GLY A 81 4.67 8.10 14.83
CA GLY A 81 3.90 8.38 13.62
C GLY A 81 4.39 7.52 12.46
N GLY A 82 3.61 7.41 11.37
CA GLY A 82 4.02 6.73 10.14
C GLY A 82 3.89 5.21 10.19
N GLY A 83 4.75 4.54 9.41
CA GLY A 83 4.69 3.11 9.16
C GLY A 83 3.73 2.73 8.04
N THR A 84 4.09 1.69 7.30
CA THR A 84 3.27 1.13 6.22
C THR A 84 3.01 -0.35 6.45
N GLY A 85 1.99 -0.89 5.79
CA GLY A 85 1.68 -2.31 5.87
C GLY A 85 0.95 -2.82 4.64
N ILE A 86 1.03 -4.12 4.43
CA ILE A 86 0.32 -4.85 3.39
C ILE A 86 -0.33 -6.07 4.03
N LEU A 87 -1.63 -6.19 3.83
CA LEU A 87 -2.38 -7.41 4.10
C LEU A 87 -2.70 -8.06 2.76
N ILE A 88 -2.31 -9.29 2.58
CA ILE A 88 -2.56 -10.05 1.34
C ILE A 88 -3.19 -11.38 1.65
N LYS A 89 -4.20 -11.78 0.87
CA LYS A 89 -4.82 -13.10 1.03
C LYS A 89 -3.79 -14.21 0.94
N LYS A 90 -3.78 -15.11 1.92
CA LYS A 90 -2.90 -16.30 1.96
C LYS A 90 -3.04 -17.22 0.76
N SER A 91 -4.17 -17.14 0.05
CA SER A 91 -4.42 -17.92 -1.16
C SER A 91 -3.68 -17.42 -2.41
N LEU A 92 -3.09 -16.23 -2.36
CA LEU A 92 -2.33 -15.66 -3.47
C LEU A 92 -0.86 -16.03 -3.34
N PRO A 93 -0.21 -16.54 -4.38
CA PRO A 93 1.23 -16.78 -4.39
C PRO A 93 1.99 -15.46 -4.33
N HIS A 94 2.72 -15.23 -3.26
CA HIS A 94 3.46 -13.98 -3.03
C HIS A 94 4.66 -14.20 -2.11
N HIS A 95 5.54 -13.22 -2.04
CA HIS A 95 6.60 -13.15 -1.03
C HIS A 95 6.90 -11.70 -0.66
N HIS A 96 7.38 -11.50 0.55
CA HIS A 96 7.84 -10.20 1.04
C HIS A 96 9.15 -9.80 0.38
N ILE A 97 9.27 -8.55 -0.03
CA ILE A 97 10.52 -7.96 -0.48
C ILE A 97 11.08 -7.14 0.68
N PRO A 98 12.30 -7.42 1.16
CA PRO A 98 12.93 -6.60 2.20
C PRO A 98 12.98 -5.13 1.79
N THR A 99 12.56 -4.26 2.69
CA THR A 99 12.57 -2.81 2.42
C THR A 99 14.01 -2.32 2.31
N PRO A 100 14.41 -1.67 1.21
CA PRO A 100 15.72 -1.07 1.08
C PRO A 100 15.89 0.10 2.05
N GLU A 101 17.10 0.64 2.16
CA GLU A 101 17.32 1.88 2.88
C GLU A 101 16.66 3.04 2.13
N LEU A 102 15.70 3.70 2.78
CA LEU A 102 14.93 4.83 2.25
C LEU A 102 15.09 6.03 3.19
N HIS A 103 15.18 7.23 2.62
CA HIS A 103 15.46 8.45 3.38
C HIS A 103 14.24 9.36 3.54
N PHE A 104 13.35 9.38 2.56
CA PHE A 104 12.24 10.33 2.43
C PHE A 104 10.87 9.66 2.47
N VAL A 105 10.84 8.35 2.22
CA VAL A 105 9.63 7.57 2.01
C VAL A 105 9.59 6.40 2.99
N GLU A 106 8.41 6.01 3.42
CA GLU A 106 8.19 4.76 4.15
C GLU A 106 7.47 3.80 3.21
N ALA A 107 7.96 2.56 3.14
CA ALA A 107 7.40 1.58 2.22
C ALA A 107 7.42 0.16 2.78
N THR A 108 6.47 -0.65 2.32
CA THR A 108 6.43 -2.10 2.47
C THR A 108 6.12 -2.69 1.10
N SER A 109 6.87 -3.69 0.66
CA SER A 109 6.76 -4.25 -0.69
C SER A 109 6.58 -5.76 -0.68
N ILE A 110 5.80 -6.25 -1.63
CA ILE A 110 5.62 -7.68 -1.91
C ILE A 110 5.74 -7.93 -3.41
N SER A 111 6.16 -9.13 -3.78
CA SER A 111 6.07 -9.62 -5.15
C SER A 111 4.98 -10.67 -5.25
N LEU A 112 4.19 -10.60 -6.31
CA LEU A 112 3.15 -11.58 -6.65
C LEU A 112 3.56 -12.38 -7.90
N ASN A 113 3.40 -13.71 -7.80
CA ASN A 113 3.71 -14.65 -8.88
C ASN A 113 2.46 -15.45 -9.22
N LEU A 114 1.53 -14.83 -9.92
CA LEU A 114 0.26 -15.47 -10.29
C LEU A 114 0.46 -16.44 -11.46
N THR A 115 -0.24 -17.57 -11.43
CA THR A 115 -0.17 -18.58 -12.51
C THR A 115 -0.55 -17.98 -13.85
N ASN A 116 0.28 -18.18 -14.87
CA ASN A 116 0.12 -17.67 -16.24
C ASN A 116 0.04 -16.13 -16.33
N LYS A 117 0.66 -15.42 -15.41
CA LYS A 117 0.82 -13.96 -15.44
C LYS A 117 2.28 -13.60 -15.22
N GLU A 118 2.70 -12.49 -15.80
CA GLU A 118 4.00 -11.90 -15.45
C GLU A 118 4.01 -11.51 -13.97
N PRO A 119 5.11 -11.72 -13.28
CA PRO A 119 5.26 -11.23 -11.91
C PRO A 119 5.11 -9.72 -11.84
N PHE A 120 4.61 -9.23 -10.73
CA PHE A 120 4.53 -7.80 -10.47
C PHE A 120 4.78 -7.50 -8.99
N THR A 121 5.21 -6.27 -8.74
CA THR A 121 5.53 -5.79 -7.39
C THR A 121 4.45 -4.83 -6.92
N VAL A 122 3.99 -4.99 -5.69
CA VAL A 122 3.05 -4.06 -5.04
C VAL A 122 3.72 -3.44 -3.83
N THR A 123 3.73 -2.12 -3.78
CA THR A 123 4.34 -1.34 -2.69
C THR A 123 3.31 -0.44 -2.04
N SER A 124 3.13 -0.57 -0.73
CA SER A 124 2.44 0.40 0.11
C SER A 124 3.40 1.52 0.48
N ILE A 125 3.06 2.77 0.16
CA ILE A 125 3.94 3.92 0.37
C ILE A 125 3.28 4.99 1.25
N TYR A 126 4.10 5.64 2.09
CA TYR A 126 3.74 6.87 2.79
C TYR A 126 4.87 7.89 2.67
N ILE A 127 4.56 9.07 2.16
CA ILE A 127 5.51 10.18 2.09
C ILE A 127 5.11 11.20 3.16
N PRO A 128 5.87 11.34 4.26
CA PRO A 128 5.57 12.33 5.29
C PRO A 128 5.49 13.75 4.73
N SER A 129 4.51 14.53 5.20
CA SER A 129 4.27 15.88 4.67
C SER A 129 5.44 16.85 4.89
N ASN A 130 6.28 16.60 5.89
CA ASN A 130 7.43 17.39 6.25
C ASN A 130 8.76 16.99 5.56
N THR A 131 8.73 16.01 4.64
CA THR A 131 9.90 15.65 3.83
C THR A 131 10.13 16.67 2.71
N ASP A 132 11.37 16.72 2.21
CA ASP A 132 11.69 17.52 1.04
C ASP A 132 10.75 17.20 -0.13
N PRO A 133 10.13 18.21 -0.77
CA PRO A 133 9.12 17.99 -1.79
C PRO A 133 9.68 17.50 -3.14
N THR A 134 10.99 17.35 -3.27
CA THR A 134 11.66 16.94 -4.52
C THR A 134 12.48 15.67 -4.36
N LEU A 135 13.16 15.48 -3.24
CA LEU A 135 14.14 14.39 -3.05
C LEU A 135 13.48 12.99 -2.86
N TYR A 136 12.20 12.93 -2.54
CA TYR A 136 11.51 11.64 -2.35
C TYR A 136 11.48 10.77 -3.63
N THR A 137 11.69 11.37 -4.80
CA THR A 137 11.77 10.65 -6.08
C THR A 137 12.97 9.70 -6.15
N LEU A 138 14.04 9.99 -5.41
CA LEU A 138 15.20 9.09 -5.29
C LEU A 138 14.81 7.75 -4.65
N ASP A 139 13.98 7.81 -3.60
CA ASP A 139 13.44 6.59 -2.98
C ASP A 139 12.42 5.89 -3.91
N LEU A 140 11.62 6.65 -4.68
CA LEU A 140 10.73 6.06 -5.68
C LEU A 140 11.51 5.29 -6.76
N GLU A 141 12.63 5.84 -7.25
CA GLU A 141 13.52 5.14 -8.19
C GLU A 141 14.02 3.82 -7.62
N THR A 142 14.39 3.81 -6.34
CA THR A 142 14.79 2.59 -5.64
C THR A 142 13.64 1.58 -5.57
N LEU A 143 12.42 2.04 -5.25
CA LEU A 143 11.26 1.17 -5.10
C LEU A 143 10.78 0.56 -6.42
N ILE A 144 10.82 1.28 -7.54
CA ILE A 144 10.44 0.73 -8.85
C ILE A 144 11.43 -0.32 -9.37
N GLN A 145 12.66 -0.34 -8.85
CA GLN A 145 13.69 -1.33 -9.21
C GLN A 145 13.59 -2.63 -8.39
N LEU A 146 12.71 -2.71 -7.38
CA LEU A 146 12.57 -3.91 -6.53
C LEU A 146 12.05 -5.14 -7.28
N GLY A 147 11.40 -4.94 -8.42
CA GLY A 147 10.89 -6.04 -9.23
C GLY A 147 10.15 -5.57 -10.47
N PRO A 148 9.66 -6.51 -11.29
CA PRO A 148 8.98 -6.21 -12.52
C PRO A 148 7.59 -5.59 -12.27
N ASN A 149 7.10 -4.83 -13.26
CA ASN A 149 5.73 -4.29 -13.29
C ASN A 149 5.31 -3.64 -11.97
N PRO A 150 6.03 -2.60 -11.49
CA PRO A 150 5.80 -2.01 -10.18
C PRO A 150 4.45 -1.27 -10.11
N ILE A 151 3.69 -1.55 -9.04
CA ILE A 151 2.48 -0.85 -8.64
C ILE A 151 2.74 -0.21 -7.29
N ILE A 152 2.80 1.11 -7.24
CA ILE A 152 3.04 1.86 -6.01
C ILE A 152 1.75 2.57 -5.61
N CYS A 153 1.20 2.22 -4.47
CA CYS A 153 -0.06 2.78 -3.95
C CYS A 153 0.13 3.35 -2.56
N GLY A 154 -0.58 4.42 -2.25
CA GLY A 154 -0.59 4.97 -0.89
C GLY A 154 -0.75 6.47 -0.83
N ASP A 155 -0.24 7.08 0.25
CA ASP A 155 -0.36 8.51 0.50
C ASP A 155 0.95 9.24 0.12
N PHE A 156 0.92 9.87 -1.04
CA PHE A 156 2.04 10.66 -1.56
C PHE A 156 2.09 12.07 -0.97
N ASN A 157 1.07 12.53 -0.26
CA ASN A 157 0.94 13.92 0.20
C ASN A 157 1.22 14.94 -0.92
N ALA A 158 0.76 14.64 -2.13
CA ALA A 158 0.99 15.39 -3.36
C ALA A 158 -0.35 15.83 -3.96
N GLN A 159 -0.43 17.09 -4.41
CA GLN A 159 -1.63 17.65 -5.02
C GLN A 159 -1.29 18.22 -6.40
N HIS A 160 -2.12 17.88 -7.41
CA HIS A 160 -1.99 18.38 -8.77
C HIS A 160 -3.32 18.32 -9.52
N GLN A 161 -3.54 19.29 -10.42
CA GLN A 161 -4.77 19.38 -11.22
C GLN A 161 -5.00 18.17 -12.13
N ASN A 162 -3.94 17.50 -12.56
CA ASN A 162 -4.04 16.28 -13.39
C ASN A 162 -4.83 15.16 -12.72
N TRP A 163 -4.97 15.17 -11.41
CA TRP A 163 -5.79 14.21 -10.65
C TRP A 163 -6.82 14.89 -9.74
N GLY A 164 -7.40 16.00 -10.25
CA GLY A 164 -8.58 16.61 -9.64
C GLY A 164 -8.34 17.48 -8.40
N SER A 165 -7.09 17.75 -8.02
CA SER A 165 -6.82 18.70 -6.94
C SER A 165 -7.00 20.14 -7.42
N PRO A 166 -7.52 21.07 -6.59
CA PRO A 166 -7.64 22.46 -6.96
C PRO A 166 -6.31 23.20 -7.06
N ILE A 167 -5.24 22.65 -6.50
CA ILE A 167 -3.91 23.27 -6.46
C ILE A 167 -2.83 22.32 -6.94
N ASN A 168 -1.70 22.91 -7.37
CA ASN A 168 -0.48 22.18 -7.74
C ASN A 168 0.61 22.47 -6.69
N THR A 169 0.88 21.50 -5.83
CA THR A 169 2.01 21.58 -4.89
C THR A 169 3.32 21.30 -5.62
N THR A 170 4.46 21.72 -5.03
CA THR A 170 5.80 21.38 -5.55
C THR A 170 5.96 19.88 -5.68
N ARG A 171 5.55 19.12 -4.66
CA ARG A 171 5.57 17.65 -4.67
C ARG A 171 4.72 17.06 -5.79
N GLY A 172 3.52 17.61 -6.02
CA GLY A 172 2.65 17.17 -7.11
C GLY A 172 3.27 17.40 -8.49
N LYS A 173 3.88 18.57 -8.71
CA LYS A 173 4.58 18.88 -9.96
C LYS A 173 5.77 17.93 -10.20
N GLU A 174 6.53 17.65 -9.14
CA GLU A 174 7.67 16.74 -9.22
C GLU A 174 7.22 15.30 -9.51
N LEU A 175 6.11 14.85 -8.90
CA LEU A 175 5.54 13.53 -9.18
C LEU A 175 5.10 13.40 -10.65
N VAL A 176 4.46 14.43 -11.21
CA VAL A 176 4.09 14.45 -12.63
C VAL A 176 5.32 14.34 -13.51
N ARG A 177 6.35 15.16 -13.24
CA ARG A 177 7.59 15.11 -14.02
C ARG A 177 8.25 13.74 -13.94
N PHE A 178 8.36 13.18 -12.74
CA PHE A 178 8.96 11.87 -12.49
C PHE A 178 8.25 10.77 -13.28
N THR A 179 6.92 10.70 -13.17
CA THR A 179 6.13 9.66 -13.85
C THR A 179 6.17 9.81 -15.37
N GLN A 180 6.17 11.04 -15.90
CA GLN A 180 6.30 11.29 -17.34
C GLN A 180 7.64 10.81 -17.91
N VAL A 181 8.74 11.06 -17.19
CA VAL A 181 10.07 10.60 -17.60
C VAL A 181 10.16 9.08 -17.67
N LEU A 182 9.50 8.39 -16.73
CA LEU A 182 9.54 6.93 -16.64
C LEU A 182 8.41 6.23 -17.40
N GLY A 183 7.51 6.96 -18.04
CA GLY A 183 6.36 6.38 -18.73
C GLY A 183 5.37 5.69 -17.79
N MET A 184 5.30 6.12 -16.52
CA MET A 184 4.36 5.60 -15.53
C MET A 184 3.06 6.38 -15.56
N GLU A 185 1.95 5.71 -15.28
CA GLU A 185 0.62 6.31 -15.15
C GLU A 185 0.28 6.58 -13.69
N ILE A 186 -0.37 7.74 -13.43
CA ILE A 186 -0.93 8.05 -12.12
C ILE A 186 -2.43 7.79 -12.15
N LEU A 187 -2.88 6.83 -11.34
CA LEU A 187 -4.29 6.54 -11.12
C LEU A 187 -4.71 7.17 -9.80
N ALA A 188 -5.56 8.19 -9.87
CA ALA A 188 -6.08 8.87 -8.69
C ALA A 188 -7.60 8.70 -8.60
N PRO A 189 -8.18 8.65 -7.37
CA PRO A 189 -9.63 8.59 -7.22
C PRO A 189 -10.29 9.86 -7.77
N PRO A 190 -11.51 9.74 -8.32
CA PRO A 190 -12.22 10.87 -8.94
C PRO A 190 -12.74 11.89 -7.92
N SER A 191 -12.68 11.56 -6.64
CA SER A 191 -13.14 12.42 -5.53
C SER A 191 -12.01 12.66 -4.54
N PRO A 192 -12.05 13.77 -3.76
CA PRO A 192 -11.07 14.02 -2.71
C PRO A 192 -10.98 12.87 -1.72
N THR A 193 -9.76 12.48 -1.36
CA THR A 193 -9.48 11.42 -0.38
C THR A 193 -9.33 11.95 1.04
N ARG A 194 -9.27 13.27 1.22
CA ARG A 194 -9.19 13.92 2.52
C ARG A 194 -10.30 14.98 2.63
N PHE A 195 -11.14 14.81 3.64
CA PHE A 195 -12.19 15.78 3.99
C PHE A 195 -11.70 16.66 5.13
N GLY A 196 -12.00 17.96 5.07
CA GLY A 196 -11.75 18.89 6.18
C GLY A 196 -12.62 18.53 7.39
N SER A 197 -12.25 19.02 8.58
CA SER A 197 -12.94 18.75 9.85
C SER A 197 -14.43 19.13 9.90
N THR A 198 -14.94 19.79 8.87
CA THR A 198 -16.35 20.23 8.76
C THR A 198 -17.22 19.37 7.83
N GLN A 199 -16.65 18.39 7.15
CA GLN A 199 -17.40 17.47 6.29
C GLN A 199 -17.27 16.06 6.85
N GLN A 200 -18.34 15.55 7.48
CA GLN A 200 -18.45 14.12 7.78
C GLN A 200 -18.72 13.39 6.45
N PRO A 201 -18.06 12.25 6.20
CA PRO A 201 -18.48 11.38 5.11
C PRO A 201 -19.87 10.85 5.41
N PHE A 202 -20.72 10.83 4.41
CA PHE A 202 -22.06 10.21 4.44
C PHE A 202 -21.92 8.71 4.53
#